data_6842480879077e016b6a0d73cbfb0862
#
_entry.id   6842480879077e016b6a0d73cbfb0862
#
_cell.length_a   1.000
_cell.length_b   1.000
_cell.length_c   1.000
_cell.angle_alpha   90.00
_cell.angle_beta   90.00
_cell.angle_gamma   90.00
#
_symmetry.space_group_name_H-M   'P 1'
#
loop_
_entity.id
_entity.type
_entity.pdbx_description
1 polymer ?
#
loop_
_entity_poly.entity_id
_entity_poly.type
_entity_poly.pdbx_seq_one_letter_code
_entity_poly.pdbx_strand_id
1 'polypeptide(L)'
;VTSVPTGRTVDSMALGWDHTCVVWDNYSVSCWGGNDHGQLGLDSTTDIGDGAGEMGDNLDSLDLPGTASAITAGDGFTCAIVDDSGTDKAFCWGLNDFGQLGIENTNNVGDGSGVSMSAISNADLSEEVQAIDAGEDHVCAIVLKGSYRPVQCWGNGADGRLGYGSQDSRGTGPGSASGMGSNLPYVRLNSGNTHYA
;
A
#
# COMPACT_ATOMS: atom_id res chain seq x y z
N VAL A 1 16.69 -10.93 -25.93
CA VAL A 1 15.25 -10.72 -25.70
C VAL A 1 14.84 -11.81 -24.73
N THR A 2 14.77 -11.48 -23.46
CA THR A 2 14.25 -12.38 -22.43
C THR A 2 12.77 -12.61 -22.70
N SER A 3 12.39 -13.87 -22.75
CA SER A 3 11.01 -14.26 -22.93
C SER A 3 10.16 -13.76 -21.75
N VAL A 4 9.02 -13.17 -22.03
CA VAL A 4 7.93 -13.05 -21.06
C VAL A 4 7.68 -14.45 -20.50
N PRO A 5 7.52 -14.65 -19.17
CA PRO A 5 7.20 -15.95 -18.62
C PRO A 5 6.06 -16.55 -19.43
N THR A 6 6.30 -17.75 -19.98
CA THR A 6 5.35 -18.38 -20.88
C THR A 6 4.07 -18.72 -20.12
N GLY A 7 3.01 -17.94 -20.32
CA GLY A 7 1.69 -18.23 -19.86
C GLY A 7 1.10 -17.30 -18.80
N ARG A 8 1.80 -16.22 -18.36
CA ARG A 8 1.23 -15.21 -17.47
C ARG A 8 1.02 -13.88 -18.18
N THR A 9 -0.07 -13.22 -17.87
CA THR A 9 -0.36 -11.85 -18.31
C THR A 9 -0.39 -10.90 -17.12
N VAL A 10 0.01 -9.65 -17.35
CA VAL A 10 -0.10 -8.60 -16.33
C VAL A 10 -1.54 -8.06 -16.35
N ASP A 11 -2.17 -8.03 -15.20
CA ASP A 11 -3.53 -7.51 -14.99
C ASP A 11 -3.50 -6.02 -14.62
N SER A 12 -2.60 -5.63 -13.70
CA SER A 12 -2.38 -4.22 -13.35
C SER A 12 -0.92 -3.95 -13.00
N MET A 13 -0.53 -2.67 -12.97
CA MET A 13 0.82 -2.25 -12.64
C MET A 13 0.83 -0.93 -11.87
N ALA A 14 1.86 -0.71 -11.07
CA ALA A 14 2.15 0.54 -10.39
C ALA A 14 3.62 0.92 -10.58
N LEU A 15 3.85 2.23 -10.66
CA LEU A 15 5.19 2.81 -10.77
C LEU A 15 5.43 3.70 -9.55
N GLY A 16 6.43 3.36 -8.75
CA GLY A 16 6.95 4.23 -7.71
C GLY A 16 8.02 5.16 -8.27
N TRP A 17 8.78 5.81 -7.39
CA TRP A 17 9.87 6.69 -7.81
C TRP A 17 10.96 5.93 -8.57
N ASP A 18 11.40 4.81 -8.06
CA ASP A 18 12.52 4.01 -8.57
C ASP A 18 12.21 2.51 -8.67
N HIS A 19 10.95 2.11 -8.42
CA HIS A 19 10.51 0.72 -8.50
C HIS A 19 9.23 0.55 -9.30
N THR A 20 8.99 -0.68 -9.74
CA THR A 20 7.80 -1.08 -10.51
C THR A 20 7.23 -2.35 -9.91
N CYS A 21 5.92 -2.41 -9.75
CA CYS A 21 5.20 -3.60 -9.31
C CYS A 21 4.11 -3.98 -10.30
N VAL A 22 3.82 -5.27 -10.42
CA VAL A 22 2.74 -5.80 -11.24
C VAL A 22 1.89 -6.79 -10.46
N VAL A 23 0.60 -6.81 -10.76
CA VAL A 23 -0.31 -7.91 -10.40
C VAL A 23 -0.46 -8.80 -11.63
N TRP A 24 -0.23 -10.08 -11.46
CA TRP A 24 -0.38 -11.09 -12.50
C TRP A 24 -1.83 -11.59 -12.60
N ASP A 25 -2.17 -12.27 -13.68
CA ASP A 25 -3.48 -12.90 -13.93
C ASP A 25 -3.86 -14.00 -12.93
N ASN A 26 -2.91 -14.47 -12.13
CA ASN A 26 -3.14 -15.36 -10.99
C ASN A 26 -3.20 -14.61 -9.64
N TYR A 27 -3.31 -13.27 -9.68
CA TYR A 27 -3.40 -12.39 -8.52
C TYR A 27 -2.17 -12.35 -7.61
N SER A 28 -1.04 -12.94 -8.03
CA SER A 28 0.24 -12.73 -7.33
C SER A 28 0.86 -11.38 -7.70
N VAL A 29 1.75 -10.87 -6.86
CA VAL A 29 2.44 -9.59 -7.07
C VAL A 29 3.94 -9.87 -7.23
N SER A 30 4.60 -9.16 -8.16
CA SER A 30 6.04 -9.11 -8.28
C SER A 30 6.49 -7.67 -8.47
N CYS A 31 7.65 -7.33 -7.87
CA CYS A 31 8.22 -5.98 -7.94
C CYS A 31 9.70 -6.05 -8.33
N TRP A 32 10.21 -4.98 -8.95
CA TRP A 32 11.62 -4.79 -9.30
C TRP A 32 11.99 -3.31 -9.31
N GLY A 33 13.28 -3.00 -9.34
CA GLY A 33 13.86 -1.67 -9.26
C GLY A 33 14.58 -1.45 -7.95
N GLY A 34 14.61 -0.19 -7.46
CA GLY A 34 15.21 0.21 -6.20
C GLY A 34 14.50 -0.38 -4.98
N ASN A 35 15.27 -0.71 -3.93
CA ASN A 35 14.76 -1.40 -2.75
C ASN A 35 15.34 -0.92 -1.42
N ASP A 36 15.86 0.29 -1.34
CA ASP A 36 16.53 0.85 -0.14
C ASP A 36 15.66 0.77 1.14
N HIS A 37 14.34 0.74 0.98
CA HIS A 37 13.35 0.75 2.08
C HIS A 37 12.53 -0.55 2.19
N GLY A 38 12.81 -1.57 1.36
CA GLY A 38 12.00 -2.79 1.28
C GLY A 38 10.74 -2.64 0.43
N GLN A 39 10.68 -1.63 -0.45
CA GLN A 39 9.52 -1.33 -1.31
C GLN A 39 9.19 -2.43 -2.31
N LEU A 40 10.13 -3.36 -2.58
CA LEU A 40 9.89 -4.56 -3.37
C LEU A 40 9.18 -5.68 -2.59
N GLY A 41 9.14 -5.62 -1.24
CA GLY A 41 8.47 -6.61 -0.39
C GLY A 41 9.16 -7.98 -0.37
N LEU A 42 10.48 -8.02 -0.42
CA LEU A 42 11.28 -9.25 -0.49
C LEU A 42 12.04 -9.56 0.80
N ASP A 43 11.69 -8.91 1.92
CA ASP A 43 12.40 -8.98 3.20
C ASP A 43 13.91 -8.71 3.04
N SER A 44 14.24 -7.73 2.22
CA SER A 44 15.58 -7.35 1.79
C SER A 44 15.59 -5.89 1.35
N THR A 45 16.76 -5.29 1.31
CA THR A 45 17.01 -3.97 0.70
C THR A 45 17.86 -4.08 -0.57
N THR A 46 17.91 -5.25 -1.20
CA THR A 46 18.66 -5.46 -2.45
C THR A 46 17.77 -5.10 -3.63
N ASP A 47 18.29 -4.27 -4.53
CA ASP A 47 17.66 -3.94 -5.80
C ASP A 47 17.49 -5.20 -6.66
N ILE A 48 16.45 -5.25 -7.46
CA ILE A 48 16.15 -6.35 -8.39
C ILE A 48 15.95 -5.79 -9.79
N GLY A 49 16.56 -6.42 -10.76
CA GLY A 49 16.41 -6.07 -12.18
C GLY A 49 17.58 -5.31 -12.76
N ASP A 50 18.59 -4.98 -11.96
CA ASP A 50 19.85 -4.37 -12.37
C ASP A 50 20.95 -5.41 -12.67
N GLY A 51 20.77 -6.66 -12.22
CA GLY A 51 21.67 -7.79 -12.39
C GLY A 51 21.20 -8.79 -13.46
N ALA A 52 22.16 -9.56 -13.96
CA ALA A 52 21.86 -10.63 -14.92
C ALA A 52 21.16 -11.80 -14.24
N GLY A 53 19.98 -12.20 -14.75
CA GLY A 53 19.24 -13.36 -14.28
C GLY A 53 18.27 -13.08 -13.14
N GLU A 54 17.97 -11.83 -12.81
CA GLU A 54 17.02 -11.43 -11.77
C GLU A 54 15.60 -11.29 -12.28
N MET A 55 15.43 -11.15 -13.59
CA MET A 55 14.15 -10.93 -14.24
C MET A 55 13.64 -12.19 -14.97
N GLY A 56 12.42 -12.12 -15.46
CA GLY A 56 11.78 -13.22 -16.18
C GLY A 56 11.30 -14.30 -15.22
N ASP A 57 11.66 -15.56 -15.47
CA ASP A 57 11.26 -16.70 -14.65
C ASP A 57 11.91 -16.71 -13.24
N ASN A 58 12.90 -15.84 -13.01
CA ASN A 58 13.57 -15.70 -11.72
C ASN A 58 13.00 -14.52 -10.87
N LEU A 59 12.06 -13.74 -11.41
CA LEU A 59 11.41 -12.68 -10.64
C LEU A 59 10.42 -13.29 -9.65
N ASP A 60 10.74 -13.20 -8.37
CA ASP A 60 9.93 -13.77 -7.30
C ASP A 60 8.56 -13.07 -7.16
N SER A 61 7.58 -13.84 -6.69
CA SER A 61 6.30 -13.30 -6.23
C SER A 61 6.35 -13.04 -4.73
N LEU A 62 5.67 -11.99 -4.29
CA LEU A 62 5.59 -11.59 -2.89
C LEU A 62 4.76 -12.58 -2.06
N ASP A 63 5.16 -12.76 -0.80
CA ASP A 63 4.41 -13.53 0.18
C ASP A 63 3.35 -12.65 0.85
N LEU A 64 2.21 -12.48 0.16
CA LEU A 64 1.05 -11.74 0.67
C LEU A 64 0.03 -12.68 1.31
N PRO A 65 -0.78 -12.22 2.29
CA PRO A 65 -1.75 -13.07 3.00
C PRO A 65 -2.93 -13.54 2.15
N GLY A 66 -3.01 -13.10 0.89
CA GLY A 66 -4.10 -13.45 -0.01
C GLY A 66 -3.82 -13.02 -1.45
N THR A 67 -4.86 -12.90 -2.25
CA THR A 67 -4.77 -12.54 -3.67
C THR A 67 -4.93 -11.03 -3.86
N ALA A 68 -4.01 -10.40 -4.63
CA ALA A 68 -4.04 -8.98 -4.90
C ALA A 68 -4.98 -8.64 -6.07
N SER A 69 -5.87 -7.68 -5.88
CA SER A 69 -6.78 -7.17 -6.92
C SER A 69 -6.36 -5.82 -7.49
N ALA A 70 -5.56 -5.04 -6.75
CA ALA A 70 -5.03 -3.74 -7.19
C ALA A 70 -3.68 -3.48 -6.54
N ILE A 71 -2.88 -2.62 -7.17
CA ILE A 71 -1.58 -2.19 -6.67
C ILE A 71 -1.37 -0.70 -6.94
N THR A 72 -0.70 -0.02 -6.02
CA THR A 72 -0.26 1.37 -6.16
C THR A 72 1.09 1.55 -5.48
N ALA A 73 1.86 2.57 -5.89
CA ALA A 73 3.20 2.81 -5.36
C ALA A 73 3.43 4.31 -5.12
N GLY A 74 4.10 4.63 -4.02
CA GLY A 74 4.59 5.96 -3.69
C GLY A 74 6.09 6.10 -3.97
N ASP A 75 6.75 7.00 -3.24
CA ASP A 75 8.20 7.22 -3.42
C ASP A 75 8.99 5.93 -3.09
N GLY A 76 9.03 5.53 -1.84
CA GLY A 76 9.75 4.33 -1.40
C GLY A 76 8.84 3.27 -0.77
N PHE A 77 7.55 3.20 -1.12
CA PHE A 77 6.60 2.23 -0.57
C PHE A 77 5.61 1.76 -1.63
N THR A 78 4.98 0.64 -1.36
CA THR A 78 3.97 0.01 -2.21
C THR A 78 2.76 -0.37 -1.39
N CYS A 79 1.56 -0.28 -1.95
CA CYS A 79 0.32 -0.77 -1.36
C CYS A 79 -0.45 -1.64 -2.35
N ALA A 80 -1.12 -2.68 -1.85
CA ALA A 80 -2.03 -3.51 -2.63
C ALA A 80 -3.38 -3.67 -1.91
N ILE A 81 -4.45 -3.83 -2.69
CA ILE A 81 -5.71 -4.38 -2.18
C ILE A 81 -5.59 -5.89 -2.27
N VAL A 82 -5.72 -6.57 -1.14
CA VAL A 82 -5.57 -8.02 -1.02
C VAL A 82 -6.84 -8.60 -0.39
N ASP A 83 -7.40 -9.62 -1.02
CA ASP A 83 -8.47 -10.43 -0.42
C ASP A 83 -7.88 -11.26 0.72
N ASP A 84 -8.13 -10.82 1.94
CA ASP A 84 -7.79 -11.54 3.17
C ASP A 84 -9.05 -12.24 3.69
N SER A 85 -9.18 -13.51 3.38
CA SER A 85 -10.26 -14.37 3.86
C SER A 85 -11.68 -13.89 3.48
N GLY A 86 -11.82 -13.35 2.27
CA GLY A 86 -13.10 -12.87 1.72
C GLY A 86 -13.41 -11.41 2.06
N THR A 87 -12.40 -10.64 2.46
CA THR A 87 -12.52 -9.20 2.71
C THR A 87 -11.33 -8.47 2.09
N ASP A 88 -11.60 -7.50 1.25
CA ASP A 88 -10.59 -6.67 0.61
C ASP A 88 -10.00 -5.66 1.60
N LYS A 89 -8.70 -5.76 1.86
CA LYS A 89 -7.93 -4.92 2.77
C LYS A 89 -6.73 -4.29 2.07
N ALA A 90 -6.27 -3.15 2.56
CA ALA A 90 -5.04 -2.53 2.10
C ALA A 90 -3.85 -3.10 2.88
N PHE A 91 -2.84 -3.59 2.18
CA PHE A 91 -1.55 -3.99 2.71
C PHE A 91 -0.47 -3.11 2.09
N CYS A 92 0.37 -2.50 2.93
CA CYS A 92 1.42 -1.59 2.48
C CYS A 92 2.77 -2.01 3.06
N TRP A 93 3.84 -1.86 2.29
CA TRP A 93 5.21 -2.20 2.67
C TRP A 93 6.22 -1.22 2.08
N GLY A 94 7.45 -1.20 2.58
CA GLY A 94 8.50 -0.23 2.26
C GLY A 94 8.64 0.83 3.33
N LEU A 95 8.92 2.06 2.92
CA LEU A 95 9.14 3.25 3.75
C LEU A 95 7.91 3.63 4.57
N ASN A 96 8.12 4.00 5.85
CA ASN A 96 7.03 4.34 6.76
C ASN A 96 7.28 5.58 7.65
N ASP A 97 8.15 6.49 7.28
CA ASP A 97 8.54 7.65 8.09
C ASP A 97 7.36 8.55 8.51
N PHE A 98 6.31 8.58 7.70
CA PHE A 98 5.11 9.38 7.91
C PHE A 98 3.85 8.54 8.26
N GLY A 99 4.01 7.24 8.53
CA GLY A 99 2.89 6.34 8.80
C GLY A 99 2.12 5.92 7.53
N GLN A 100 2.73 6.05 6.35
CA GLN A 100 2.10 5.74 5.06
C GLN A 100 1.72 4.28 4.88
N LEU A 101 2.26 3.36 5.69
CA LEU A 101 1.82 1.96 5.72
C LEU A 101 0.52 1.76 6.49
N GLY A 102 0.08 2.74 7.32
CA GLY A 102 -1.19 2.70 8.04
C GLY A 102 -1.24 1.70 9.20
N ILE A 103 -0.10 1.34 9.78
CA ILE A 103 0.05 0.31 10.83
C ILE A 103 0.34 0.90 12.22
N GLU A 104 0.00 2.18 12.44
CA GLU A 104 0.13 2.90 13.70
C GLU A 104 1.55 2.92 14.29
N ASN A 105 2.55 2.97 13.44
CA ASN A 105 3.96 3.20 13.78
C ASN A 105 4.70 3.76 12.57
N THR A 106 6.02 3.97 12.69
CA THR A 106 6.88 4.47 11.62
C THR A 106 8.01 3.50 11.25
N ASN A 107 7.83 2.20 11.50
CA ASN A 107 8.80 1.19 11.11
C ASN A 107 8.53 0.75 9.66
N ASN A 108 9.61 0.57 8.89
CA ASN A 108 9.53 -0.04 7.57
C ASN A 108 9.06 -1.51 7.66
N VAL A 109 8.52 -2.02 6.57
CA VAL A 109 8.09 -3.42 6.43
C VAL A 109 8.66 -3.98 5.13
N GLY A 110 9.15 -5.21 5.15
CA GLY A 110 9.70 -5.88 3.97
C GLY A 110 11.17 -5.57 3.67
N ASP A 111 11.86 -4.80 4.55
CA ASP A 111 13.27 -4.45 4.44
C ASP A 111 14.22 -5.46 5.12
N GLY A 112 13.67 -6.51 5.74
CA GLY A 112 14.42 -7.53 6.47
C GLY A 112 14.88 -7.13 7.88
N SER A 113 14.58 -5.91 8.34
CA SER A 113 15.01 -5.41 9.66
C SER A 113 13.95 -5.58 10.75
N GLY A 114 12.69 -5.78 10.39
CA GLY A 114 11.56 -5.77 11.33
C GLY A 114 10.48 -6.81 11.00
N VAL A 115 9.31 -6.33 10.63
CA VAL A 115 8.18 -7.19 10.23
C VAL A 115 8.43 -7.75 8.83
N SER A 116 8.41 -9.07 8.69
CA SER A 116 8.53 -9.73 7.39
C SER A 116 7.21 -9.68 6.62
N MET A 117 7.27 -9.86 5.28
CA MET A 117 6.10 -9.91 4.41
C MET A 117 5.13 -11.03 4.80
N SER A 118 5.63 -12.18 5.31
CA SER A 118 4.79 -13.28 5.80
C SER A 118 3.99 -12.94 7.07
N ALA A 119 4.35 -11.86 7.77
CA ALA A 119 3.69 -11.38 8.99
C ALA A 119 3.15 -9.95 8.83
N ILE A 120 3.03 -9.46 7.59
CA ILE A 120 2.54 -8.11 7.29
C ILE A 120 1.13 -7.91 7.83
N SER A 121 0.89 -6.75 8.44
CA SER A 121 -0.44 -6.33 8.87
C SER A 121 -1.07 -5.43 7.81
N ASN A 122 -2.39 -5.50 7.67
CA ASN A 122 -3.12 -4.54 6.85
C ASN A 122 -3.09 -3.14 7.48
N ALA A 123 -3.21 -2.11 6.65
CA ALA A 123 -3.54 -0.77 7.13
C ALA A 123 -4.84 -0.84 7.94
N ASP A 124 -4.81 -0.30 9.16
CA ASP A 124 -5.97 -0.38 10.06
C ASP A 124 -7.08 0.57 9.57
N LEU A 125 -7.88 0.07 8.63
CA LEU A 125 -9.12 0.69 8.16
C LEU A 125 -10.29 -0.08 8.74
N SER A 126 -11.33 0.65 9.22
CA SER A 126 -12.50 0.01 9.83
C SER A 126 -13.41 -0.70 8.82
N GLU A 127 -13.18 -0.50 7.53
CA GLU A 127 -14.09 -0.87 6.44
C GLU A 127 -13.31 -1.60 5.33
N GLU A 128 -14.04 -2.36 4.51
CA GLU A 128 -13.51 -3.00 3.30
C GLU A 128 -13.02 -1.96 2.27
N VAL A 129 -11.89 -2.23 1.62
CA VAL A 129 -11.25 -1.32 0.66
C VAL A 129 -11.72 -1.65 -0.76
N GLN A 130 -12.20 -0.65 -1.49
CA GLN A 130 -12.66 -0.81 -2.87
C GLN A 130 -11.69 -0.23 -3.91
N ALA A 131 -10.95 0.81 -3.55
CA ALA A 131 -9.93 1.42 -4.39
C ALA A 131 -8.87 2.05 -3.49
N ILE A 132 -7.65 2.09 -3.99
CA ILE A 132 -6.49 2.67 -3.30
C ILE A 132 -5.63 3.41 -4.30
N ASP A 133 -5.05 4.53 -3.88
CA ASP A 133 -4.06 5.26 -4.66
C ASP A 133 -3.04 5.91 -3.74
N ALA A 134 -1.79 5.96 -4.18
CA ALA A 134 -0.66 6.50 -3.45
C ALA A 134 -0.14 7.77 -4.11
N GLY A 135 0.16 8.76 -3.29
CA GLY A 135 1.03 9.86 -3.64
C GLY A 135 2.46 9.57 -3.19
N GLU A 136 3.31 10.60 -3.17
CA GLU A 136 4.72 10.49 -2.75
C GLU A 136 4.86 9.79 -1.39
N ASP A 137 4.22 10.33 -0.33
CA ASP A 137 4.31 9.87 1.06
C ASP A 137 2.94 9.69 1.74
N HIS A 138 1.86 9.54 0.99
CA HIS A 138 0.51 9.38 1.55
C HIS A 138 -0.33 8.44 0.68
N VAL A 139 -1.38 7.93 1.27
CA VAL A 139 -2.31 7.00 0.63
C VAL A 139 -3.72 7.48 0.87
N CYS A 140 -4.58 7.32 -0.14
CA CYS A 140 -6.02 7.47 0.00
C CYS A 140 -6.73 6.20 -0.47
N ALA A 141 -7.76 5.80 0.26
CA ALA A 141 -8.60 4.66 -0.09
C ALA A 141 -10.08 5.07 -0.16
N ILE A 142 -10.80 4.48 -1.09
CA ILE A 142 -12.26 4.44 -1.09
C ILE A 142 -12.66 3.20 -0.32
N VAL A 143 -13.44 3.36 0.75
CA VAL A 143 -13.89 2.26 1.60
C VAL A 143 -15.40 2.04 1.50
N LEU A 144 -15.86 0.83 1.81
CA LEU A 144 -17.28 0.46 1.73
C LEU A 144 -17.94 0.59 3.10
N LYS A 145 -18.80 1.61 3.27
CA LYS A 145 -19.60 1.80 4.50
C LYS A 145 -21.10 1.69 4.18
N GLY A 146 -21.65 0.53 4.31
CA GLY A 146 -23.02 0.26 3.90
C GLY A 146 -23.23 0.54 2.41
N SER A 147 -24.08 1.52 2.06
CA SER A 147 -24.29 1.98 0.68
C SER A 147 -23.39 3.14 0.25
N TYR A 148 -22.55 3.65 1.14
CA TYR A 148 -21.68 4.80 0.91
C TYR A 148 -20.27 4.35 0.56
N ARG A 149 -19.53 5.24 -0.12
CA ARG A 149 -18.13 5.05 -0.51
C ARG A 149 -17.31 6.26 -0.08
N PRO A 150 -17.07 6.42 1.24
CA PRO A 150 -16.23 7.52 1.72
C PRO A 150 -14.76 7.30 1.38
N VAL A 151 -14.00 8.39 1.45
CA VAL A 151 -12.55 8.39 1.29
C VAL A 151 -11.90 8.53 2.66
N GLN A 152 -10.86 7.75 2.90
CA GLN A 152 -9.93 7.87 4.03
C GLN A 152 -8.51 8.04 3.48
N CYS A 153 -7.72 8.95 4.09
CA CYS A 153 -6.34 9.20 3.68
C CYS A 153 -5.42 9.16 4.90
N TRP A 154 -4.20 8.63 4.72
CA TRP A 154 -3.19 8.53 5.78
C TRP A 154 -1.77 8.72 5.22
N GLY A 155 -0.76 8.76 6.10
CA GLY A 155 0.61 9.12 5.77
C GLY A 155 0.89 10.59 6.04
N ASN A 156 1.73 11.21 5.22
CA ASN A 156 2.18 12.59 5.36
C ASN A 156 1.02 13.59 5.17
N GLY A 157 0.75 14.40 6.20
CA GLY A 157 -0.32 15.41 6.20
C GLY A 157 0.09 16.81 5.72
N ALA A 158 1.37 17.02 5.35
CA ALA A 158 1.86 18.31 4.91
C ALA A 158 1.01 18.88 3.77
N ASP A 159 0.91 20.21 3.69
CA ASP A 159 0.13 20.94 2.69
C ASP A 159 -1.38 20.58 2.67
N GLY A 160 -1.86 19.88 3.71
CA GLY A 160 -3.26 19.47 3.82
C GLY A 160 -3.67 18.34 2.87
N ARG A 161 -2.72 17.57 2.33
CA ARG A 161 -2.95 16.53 1.30
C ARG A 161 -3.89 15.40 1.75
N LEU A 162 -4.08 15.20 3.07
CA LEU A 162 -5.02 14.23 3.61
C LEU A 162 -6.49 14.73 3.64
N GLY A 163 -6.72 16.03 3.44
CA GLY A 163 -8.07 16.58 3.31
C GLY A 163 -8.84 16.77 4.63
N TYR A 164 -8.18 16.73 5.79
CA TYR A 164 -8.83 16.83 7.11
C TYR A 164 -8.85 18.24 7.70
N GLY A 165 -8.35 19.26 6.96
CA GLY A 165 -8.26 20.63 7.43
C GLY A 165 -7.11 20.87 8.42
N SER A 166 -6.14 19.98 8.49
CA SER A 166 -4.89 20.08 9.24
C SER A 166 -3.70 19.61 8.39
N GLN A 167 -2.49 19.79 8.91
CA GLN A 167 -1.26 19.25 8.32
C GLN A 167 -0.69 18.07 9.13
N ASP A 168 -1.50 17.51 10.02
CA ASP A 168 -1.10 16.37 10.85
C ASP A 168 -1.03 15.10 10.02
N SER A 169 0.08 14.34 10.15
CA SER A 169 0.22 13.00 9.57
C SER A 169 -0.66 12.00 10.31
N ARG A 170 -1.08 10.94 9.61
CA ARG A 170 -1.92 9.85 10.13
C ARG A 170 -1.23 8.52 9.92
N GLY A 171 -1.45 7.58 10.85
CA GLY A 171 -0.83 6.25 10.79
C GLY A 171 0.51 6.15 11.55
N THR A 172 1.00 7.25 12.12
CA THR A 172 2.29 7.29 12.84
C THR A 172 2.23 6.71 14.25
N GLY A 173 1.06 6.47 14.80
CA GLY A 173 0.87 5.92 16.14
C GLY A 173 -0.59 5.89 16.53
N PRO A 174 -0.93 5.23 17.66
CA PRO A 174 -2.30 5.16 18.14
C PRO A 174 -2.78 6.51 18.68
N GLY A 175 -4.08 6.76 18.58
CA GLY A 175 -4.75 7.91 19.15
C GLY A 175 -5.48 8.80 18.15
N SER A 176 -6.31 9.71 18.65
CA SER A 176 -7.23 10.50 17.82
C SER A 176 -6.56 11.48 16.86
N ALA A 177 -5.31 11.88 17.13
CA ALA A 177 -4.59 12.85 16.30
C ALA A 177 -3.73 12.20 15.21
N SER A 178 -3.30 10.94 15.39
CA SER A 178 -2.38 10.24 14.48
C SER A 178 -2.82 8.81 14.13
N GLY A 179 -3.89 8.31 14.79
CA GLY A 179 -4.34 6.93 14.67
C GLY A 179 -5.11 6.63 13.39
N MET A 180 -5.21 5.34 13.16
CA MET A 180 -5.96 4.70 12.10
C MET A 180 -7.31 4.15 12.63
N GLY A 181 -7.94 3.25 11.90
CA GLY A 181 -9.16 2.57 12.31
C GLY A 181 -10.30 3.55 12.59
N SER A 182 -10.91 3.43 13.76
CA SER A 182 -12.00 4.32 14.20
C SER A 182 -11.56 5.77 14.46
N ASN A 183 -10.25 6.02 14.54
CA ASN A 183 -9.68 7.36 14.71
C ASN A 183 -9.41 8.07 13.38
N LEU A 184 -9.41 7.35 12.26
CA LEU A 184 -9.18 7.92 10.94
C LEU A 184 -10.50 8.46 10.38
N PRO A 185 -10.68 9.79 10.27
CA PRO A 185 -11.93 10.36 9.78
C PRO A 185 -12.13 10.13 8.28
N TYR A 186 -13.33 10.34 7.79
CA TYR A 186 -13.61 10.42 6.36
C TYR A 186 -13.32 11.81 5.82
N VAL A 187 -12.74 11.89 4.62
CA VAL A 187 -12.52 13.16 3.92
C VAL A 187 -13.88 13.78 3.54
N ARG A 188 -14.08 15.07 3.86
CA ARG A 188 -15.31 15.79 3.55
C ARG A 188 -15.22 16.41 2.15
N LEU A 189 -15.84 15.79 1.16
CA LEU A 189 -15.80 16.23 -0.23
C LEU A 189 -16.96 17.18 -0.61
N ASN A 190 -18.01 17.28 0.23
CA ASN A 190 -19.13 18.18 -0.01
C ASN A 190 -19.67 18.78 1.30
N SER A 191 -20.07 20.05 1.23
CA SER A 191 -20.56 20.84 2.37
C SER A 191 -22.00 20.53 2.80
N GLY A 192 -22.69 19.58 2.16
CA GLY A 192 -24.14 19.37 2.30
C GLY A 192 -24.58 18.05 2.92
N ASN A 193 -23.68 17.16 3.30
CA ASN A 193 -24.08 15.83 3.77
C ASN A 193 -23.61 15.55 5.21
N THR A 194 -24.53 15.67 6.14
CA THR A 194 -24.39 15.32 7.58
C THR A 194 -24.44 13.79 7.82
N HIS A 195 -24.23 12.96 6.80
CA HIS A 195 -24.45 11.51 6.89
C HIS A 195 -23.24 10.70 7.40
N TYR A 196 -22.16 11.35 7.82
CA TYR A 196 -20.96 10.67 8.35
C TYR A 196 -20.67 11.12 9.80
N ALA A 197 -21.66 10.99 10.67
CA ALA A 197 -21.44 11.09 12.12
C ALA A 197 -21.54 9.69 12.74
#